data_53a0168dad14f0b59aadbab2994c0a53
#
_entry.id   53a0168dad14f0b59aadbab2994c0a53
#
_cell.length_a   1.000
_cell.length_b   1.000
_cell.length_c   1.000
_cell.angle_alpha   90.00
_cell.angle_beta   90.00
_cell.angle_gamma   90.00
#
_symmetry.space_group_name_H-M   'P 1'
#
loop_
_entity.id
_entity.type
_entity.pdbx_description
1 polymer ?
#
loop_
_entity_poly.entity_id
_entity_poly.type
_entity_poly.pdbx_seq_one_letter_code
_entity_poly.pdbx_strand_id
1 'polypeptide(L)'
;GLGDVYKRQELYRALSQQDDDLARQAYAKWGFHGLDDEAITVLNMWAGFIYAPLLSDEVRPIQQMRGGSEGRELAGRVHQELKRIGGIKPPREFVLMDRAAVGLGSVFLHLKAEVNWHRLFHDLIDDFDTDQLSQRQRKACRAAGLPVDVFDH
;
A
#
# COMPACT_ATOMS: atom_id res chain seq x y z
N GLY A 1 -8.64 -4.29 -8.60
CA GLY A 1 -10.02 -3.82 -8.73
C GLY A 1 -10.32 -2.58 -7.90
N LEU A 2 -11.52 -2.04 -8.05
CA LEU A 2 -12.01 -0.85 -7.31
C LEU A 2 -11.93 -1.04 -5.78
N GLY A 3 -12.24 -2.24 -5.29
CA GLY A 3 -12.13 -2.58 -3.86
C GLY A 3 -10.72 -2.40 -3.28
N ASP A 4 -9.68 -2.48 -4.10
CA ASP A 4 -8.30 -2.39 -3.65
C ASP A 4 -7.88 -0.95 -3.32
N VAL A 5 -8.47 0.06 -3.99
CA VAL A 5 -8.21 1.47 -3.72
C VAL A 5 -8.75 1.84 -2.34
N TYR A 6 -9.99 1.41 -2.02
CA TYR A 6 -10.60 1.65 -0.70
C TYR A 6 -9.83 0.96 0.43
N LYS A 7 -9.40 -0.28 0.23
CA LYS A 7 -8.58 -1.01 1.21
C LYS A 7 -7.27 -0.27 1.53
N ARG A 8 -6.65 0.34 0.51
CA ARG A 8 -5.42 1.13 0.68
C ARG A 8 -5.65 2.42 1.44
N GLN A 9 -6.77 3.11 1.17
CA GLN A 9 -7.14 4.32 1.88
C GLN A 9 -7.41 4.04 3.36
N GLU A 10 -8.05 2.90 3.69
CA GLU A 10 -8.32 2.52 5.08
C GLU A 10 -7.02 2.24 5.85
N LEU A 11 -6.07 1.50 5.27
CA LEU A 11 -4.78 1.26 5.90
C LEU A 11 -3.97 2.55 6.05
N TYR A 12 -3.99 3.42 5.04
CA TYR A 12 -3.36 4.74 5.11
C TYR A 12 -3.95 5.58 6.26
N ARG A 13 -5.28 5.61 6.42
CA ARG A 13 -5.94 6.30 7.52
C ARG A 13 -5.53 5.72 8.87
N ALA A 14 -5.53 4.41 9.00
CA ALA A 14 -5.12 3.73 10.22
C ALA A 14 -3.70 4.13 10.64
N LEU A 15 -2.76 4.13 9.70
CA LEU A 15 -1.38 4.53 9.96
C LEU A 15 -1.25 6.03 10.30
N SER A 16 -1.99 6.90 9.60
CA SER A 16 -1.97 8.34 9.84
C SER A 16 -2.56 8.73 11.21
N GLN A 17 -3.55 7.96 11.68
CA GLN A 17 -4.23 8.16 12.97
C GLN A 17 -3.61 7.35 14.09
N GLN A 18 -2.65 6.47 13.80
CA GLN A 18 -2.07 5.51 14.74
C GLN A 18 -3.13 4.65 15.44
N ASP A 19 -4.14 4.21 14.66
CA ASP A 19 -5.29 3.44 15.11
C ASP A 19 -5.12 1.96 14.73
N ASP A 20 -4.75 1.15 15.73
CA ASP A 20 -4.51 -0.29 15.54
C ASP A 20 -5.79 -1.08 15.26
N ASP A 21 -6.95 -0.63 15.78
CA ASP A 21 -8.24 -1.28 15.50
C ASP A 21 -8.65 -1.05 14.05
N LEU A 22 -8.45 0.16 13.54
CA LEU A 22 -8.68 0.47 12.14
C LEU A 22 -7.68 -0.28 11.24
N ALA A 23 -6.42 -0.39 11.66
CA ALA A 23 -5.41 -1.18 10.95
C ALA A 23 -5.80 -2.67 10.88
N ARG A 24 -6.30 -3.25 11.97
CA ARG A 24 -6.80 -4.62 12.04
C ARG A 24 -7.93 -4.85 11.04
N GLN A 25 -8.89 -3.93 10.97
CA GLN A 25 -10.00 -3.99 10.01
C GLN A 25 -9.50 -3.91 8.56
N ALA A 26 -8.55 -3.01 8.29
CA ALA A 26 -7.95 -2.87 6.97
C ALA A 26 -7.21 -4.15 6.55
N TYR A 27 -6.42 -4.75 7.42
CA TYR A 27 -5.74 -6.03 7.15
C TYR A 27 -6.72 -7.17 6.94
N ALA A 28 -7.81 -7.24 7.73
CA ALA A 28 -8.86 -8.25 7.53
C ALA A 28 -9.50 -8.17 6.14
N LYS A 29 -9.74 -6.95 5.64
CA LYS A 29 -10.24 -6.71 4.27
C LYS A 29 -9.25 -7.12 3.17
N TRP A 30 -7.95 -7.11 3.49
CA TRP A 30 -6.90 -7.65 2.63
C TRP A 30 -6.82 -9.18 2.66
N GLY A 31 -7.56 -9.84 3.57
CA GLY A 31 -7.58 -11.30 3.71
C GLY A 31 -6.61 -11.84 4.75
N PHE A 32 -6.06 -10.99 5.62
CA PHE A 32 -5.36 -11.47 6.80
C PHE A 32 -6.37 -11.93 7.84
N HIS A 33 -6.12 -13.06 8.48
CA HIS A 33 -6.99 -13.63 9.50
C HIS A 33 -6.20 -13.96 10.78
N GLY A 34 -6.88 -13.85 11.92
CA GLY A 34 -6.32 -14.27 13.23
C GLY A 34 -5.15 -13.41 13.70
N LEU A 35 -5.10 -12.13 13.30
CA LEU A 35 -4.08 -11.20 13.76
C LEU A 35 -4.33 -10.80 15.22
N ASP A 36 -3.38 -11.09 16.09
CA ASP A 36 -3.31 -10.54 17.44
C ASP A 36 -2.63 -9.16 17.45
N ASP A 37 -2.54 -8.52 18.61
CA ASP A 37 -1.96 -7.18 18.74
C ASP A 37 -0.48 -7.15 18.37
N GLU A 38 0.25 -8.22 18.65
CA GLU A 38 1.65 -8.33 18.28
C GLU A 38 1.83 -8.40 16.76
N ALA A 39 0.99 -9.17 16.08
CA ALA A 39 0.97 -9.26 14.64
C ALA A 39 0.63 -7.91 13.97
N ILE A 40 -0.35 -7.19 14.50
CA ILE A 40 -0.70 -5.83 14.03
C ILE A 40 0.49 -4.90 14.19
N THR A 41 1.15 -4.90 15.33
CA THR A 41 2.34 -4.08 15.58
C THR A 41 3.44 -4.35 14.54
N VAL A 42 3.74 -5.62 14.27
CA VAL A 42 4.77 -6.00 13.29
C VAL A 42 4.38 -5.62 11.87
N LEU A 43 3.12 -5.83 11.48
CA LEU A 43 2.62 -5.42 10.16
C LEU A 43 2.64 -3.89 10.01
N ASN A 44 2.27 -3.14 11.06
CA ASN A 44 2.30 -1.69 11.05
C ASN A 44 3.74 -1.13 10.96
N MET A 45 4.74 -1.81 11.50
CA MET A 45 6.15 -1.43 11.29
C MET A 45 6.52 -1.46 9.80
N TRP A 46 6.14 -2.52 9.09
CA TRP A 46 6.40 -2.63 7.65
C TRP A 46 5.57 -1.63 6.84
N ALA A 47 4.26 -1.57 7.10
CA ALA A 47 3.37 -0.64 6.44
C ALA A 47 3.80 0.81 6.68
N GLY A 48 4.15 1.19 7.90
CA GLY A 48 4.67 2.51 8.24
C GLY A 48 5.92 2.88 7.45
N PHE A 49 6.83 1.94 7.23
CA PHE A 49 8.00 2.16 6.38
C PHE A 49 7.63 2.43 4.92
N ILE A 50 6.72 1.64 4.35
CA ILE A 50 6.26 1.80 2.96
C ILE A 50 5.46 3.10 2.78
N TYR A 51 4.62 3.46 3.75
CA TYR A 51 3.75 4.64 3.68
C TYR A 51 4.41 5.93 4.20
N ALA A 52 5.58 5.85 4.85
CA ALA A 52 6.26 7.02 5.43
C ALA A 52 6.34 8.25 4.50
N PRO A 53 6.66 8.11 3.19
CA PRO A 53 6.69 9.26 2.29
C PRO A 53 5.32 9.91 2.08
N LEU A 54 4.23 9.14 2.20
CA LEU A 54 2.87 9.61 1.99
C LEU A 54 2.30 10.28 3.25
N LEU A 55 2.88 10.01 4.41
CA LEU A 55 2.45 10.56 5.70
C LEU A 55 3.08 11.93 6.03
N SER A 56 4.06 12.38 5.23
CA SER A 56 4.80 13.63 5.47
C SER A 56 4.56 14.62 4.34
N ASP A 57 3.94 15.78 4.63
CA ASP A 57 3.71 16.87 3.65
C ASP A 57 5.00 17.67 3.38
N GLU A 58 5.98 16.99 2.78
CA GLU A 58 7.30 17.55 2.47
C GLU A 58 7.76 17.11 1.08
N VAL A 59 8.55 17.98 0.42
CA VAL A 59 9.30 17.57 -0.79
C VAL A 59 10.51 16.78 -0.33
N ARG A 60 10.57 15.52 -0.74
CA ARG A 60 11.62 14.59 -0.31
C ARG A 60 11.79 13.43 -1.30
N PRO A 61 12.93 12.73 -1.31
CA PRO A 61 13.02 11.45 -2.00
C PRO A 61 12.02 10.44 -1.41
N ILE A 62 11.56 9.49 -2.21
CA ILE A 62 10.54 8.51 -1.79
C ILE A 62 10.99 7.69 -0.58
N GLN A 63 12.27 7.50 -0.41
CA GLN A 63 12.87 6.90 0.79
C GLN A 63 14.12 7.68 1.17
N GLN A 64 14.22 8.06 2.42
CA GLN A 64 15.47 8.58 3.00
C GLN A 64 16.35 7.38 3.38
N MET A 65 16.85 6.67 2.38
CA MET A 65 17.80 5.60 2.65
C MET A 65 19.20 6.20 2.83
N ARG A 66 19.67 6.27 4.05
CA ARG A 66 21.10 6.33 4.34
C ARG A 66 21.70 4.96 4.03
N GLY A 67 22.00 4.71 2.74
CA GLY A 67 22.62 3.48 2.27
C GLY A 67 21.69 2.25 2.32
N GLY A 68 21.33 1.65 1.23
CA GLY A 68 20.35 0.57 0.99
C GLY A 68 20.27 -0.65 1.95
N SER A 69 20.76 -0.55 3.18
CA SER A 69 20.70 -1.57 4.23
C SER A 69 19.45 -1.46 5.11
N GLU A 70 18.96 -0.24 5.41
CA GLU A 70 17.88 -0.03 6.38
C GLU A 70 16.57 -0.76 6.01
N GLY A 71 16.17 -0.69 4.74
CA GLY A 71 14.98 -1.39 4.26
C GLY A 71 15.15 -2.91 4.32
N ARG A 72 16.36 -3.44 4.05
CA ARG A 72 16.64 -4.87 4.16
C ARG A 72 16.70 -5.33 5.62
N GLU A 73 17.24 -4.53 6.50
CA GLU A 73 17.29 -4.81 7.94
C GLU A 73 15.89 -4.79 8.55
N LEU A 74 15.06 -3.83 8.16
CA LEU A 74 13.66 -3.79 8.59
C LEU A 74 12.88 -4.98 8.06
N ALA A 75 13.01 -5.30 6.76
CA ALA A 75 12.37 -6.48 6.17
C ALA A 75 12.82 -7.77 6.87
N GLY A 76 14.11 -7.87 7.21
CA GLY A 76 14.65 -9.00 7.98
C GLY A 76 14.04 -9.11 9.36
N ARG A 77 13.94 -8.00 10.09
CA ARG A 77 13.30 -7.96 11.43
C ARG A 77 11.81 -8.34 11.34
N VAL A 78 11.07 -7.73 10.45
CA VAL A 78 9.65 -8.04 10.25
C VAL A 78 9.46 -9.52 9.91
N HIS A 79 10.28 -10.07 9.01
CA HIS A 79 10.21 -11.49 8.67
C HIS A 79 10.49 -12.40 9.87
N GLN A 80 11.51 -12.09 10.68
CA GLN A 80 11.83 -12.85 11.89
C GLN A 80 10.70 -12.80 12.91
N GLU A 81 10.13 -11.61 13.15
CA GLU A 81 9.01 -11.44 14.09
C GLU A 81 7.75 -12.16 13.61
N LEU A 82 7.36 -12.01 12.34
CA LEU A 82 6.23 -12.75 11.79
C LEU A 82 6.41 -14.27 11.89
N LYS A 83 7.63 -14.77 11.72
CA LYS A 83 7.94 -16.19 11.90
C LYS A 83 7.87 -16.61 13.36
N ARG A 84 8.32 -15.76 14.31
CA ARG A 84 8.30 -16.01 15.75
C ARG A 84 6.87 -16.13 16.29
N ILE A 85 5.97 -15.25 15.85
CA ILE A 85 4.56 -15.24 16.29
C ILE A 85 3.67 -16.27 15.58
N GLY A 86 4.25 -17.24 14.87
CA GLY A 86 3.52 -18.38 14.31
C GLY A 86 3.37 -18.38 12.80
N GLY A 87 4.03 -17.47 12.10
CA GLY A 87 4.08 -17.46 10.64
C GLY A 87 2.78 -16.98 9.99
N ILE A 88 2.56 -15.67 10.00
CA ILE A 88 1.44 -15.08 9.26
C ILE A 88 1.70 -15.25 7.76
N LYS A 89 0.74 -15.84 7.07
CA LYS A 89 0.78 -16.00 5.63
C LYS A 89 0.15 -14.78 4.97
N PRO A 90 0.94 -13.86 4.37
CA PRO A 90 0.35 -12.71 3.71
C PRO A 90 -0.46 -13.16 2.49
N PRO A 91 -1.64 -12.57 2.27
CA PRO A 91 -2.45 -12.84 1.09
C PRO A 91 -1.68 -12.53 -0.20
N ARG A 92 -1.93 -13.30 -1.25
CA ARG A 92 -1.22 -13.15 -2.54
C ARG A 92 -1.33 -11.74 -3.12
N GLU A 93 -2.50 -11.14 -3.03
CA GLU A 93 -2.75 -9.79 -3.54
C GLU A 93 -1.93 -8.75 -2.78
N PHE A 94 -1.84 -8.89 -1.47
CA PHE A 94 -1.00 -8.01 -0.63
C PHE A 94 0.47 -8.11 -1.03
N VAL A 95 0.99 -9.32 -1.23
CA VAL A 95 2.38 -9.54 -1.67
C VAL A 95 2.65 -8.92 -3.04
N LEU A 96 1.72 -9.03 -3.98
CA LEU A 96 1.87 -8.44 -5.32
C LEU A 96 1.89 -6.92 -5.26
N MET A 97 1.02 -6.32 -4.44
CA MET A 97 1.00 -4.88 -4.24
C MET A 97 2.28 -4.36 -3.58
N ASP A 98 2.74 -5.03 -2.54
CA ASP A 98 3.98 -4.70 -1.82
C ASP A 98 5.19 -4.74 -2.78
N ARG A 99 5.30 -5.78 -3.60
CA ARG A 99 6.34 -5.87 -4.62
C ARG A 99 6.27 -4.74 -5.65
N ALA A 100 5.07 -4.35 -6.07
CA ALA A 100 4.87 -3.25 -6.99
C ALA A 100 5.30 -1.92 -6.35
N ALA A 101 4.94 -1.68 -5.09
CA ALA A 101 5.33 -0.48 -4.35
C ALA A 101 6.85 -0.37 -4.17
N VAL A 102 7.50 -1.47 -3.77
CA VAL A 102 8.96 -1.54 -3.63
C VAL A 102 9.66 -1.35 -4.98
N GLY A 103 9.16 -2.00 -6.03
CA GLY A 103 9.71 -1.86 -7.38
C GLY A 103 9.61 -0.43 -7.92
N LEU A 104 8.45 0.20 -7.77
CA LEU A 104 8.22 1.58 -8.19
C LEU A 104 9.05 2.56 -7.36
N GLY A 105 9.13 2.36 -6.05
CA GLY A 105 9.99 3.14 -5.17
C GLY A 105 11.46 3.07 -5.58
N SER A 106 11.94 1.90 -5.99
CA SER A 106 13.30 1.72 -6.51
C SER A 106 13.55 2.54 -7.78
N VAL A 107 12.58 2.62 -8.69
CA VAL A 107 12.68 3.46 -9.90
C VAL A 107 12.81 4.94 -9.53
N PHE A 108 11.97 5.43 -8.63
CA PHE A 108 12.04 6.83 -8.18
C PHE A 108 13.35 7.16 -7.47
N LEU A 109 13.90 6.23 -6.68
CA LEU A 109 15.23 6.38 -6.08
C LEU A 109 16.32 6.48 -7.14
N HIS A 110 16.26 5.62 -8.16
CA HIS A 110 17.23 5.64 -9.26
C HIS A 110 17.17 6.94 -10.06
N LEU A 111 15.98 7.48 -10.26
CA LEU A 111 15.75 8.78 -10.89
C LEU A 111 16.08 9.96 -9.99
N LYS A 112 16.41 9.72 -8.71
CA LYS A 112 16.62 10.77 -7.67
C LYS A 112 15.44 11.74 -7.61
N ALA A 113 14.22 11.20 -7.74
CA ALA A 113 13.01 12.01 -7.75
C ALA A 113 12.75 12.57 -6.35
N GLU A 114 12.65 13.89 -6.25
CA GLU A 114 12.25 14.63 -5.05
C GLU A 114 10.94 15.34 -5.33
N VAL A 115 9.86 14.85 -4.77
CA VAL A 115 8.52 15.41 -4.91
C VAL A 115 7.80 15.36 -3.56
N ASN A 116 6.72 16.11 -3.46
CA ASN A 116 5.81 15.98 -2.33
C ASN A 116 4.88 14.77 -2.57
N TRP A 117 5.30 13.58 -2.08
CA TRP A 117 4.58 12.33 -2.23
C TRP A 117 3.22 12.33 -1.53
N HIS A 118 3.11 13.07 -0.41
CA HIS A 118 1.87 13.25 0.32
C HIS A 118 0.82 13.95 -0.56
N ARG A 119 1.16 15.11 -1.13
CA ARG A 119 0.23 15.87 -2.00
C ARG A 119 -0.11 15.08 -3.25
N LEU A 120 0.89 14.48 -3.92
CA LEU A 120 0.66 13.65 -5.09
C LEU A 120 -0.30 12.49 -4.79
N PHE A 121 -0.19 11.88 -3.62
CA PHE A 121 -1.07 10.80 -3.20
C PHE A 121 -2.48 11.31 -2.91
N HIS A 122 -2.61 12.44 -2.18
CA HIS A 122 -3.91 13.07 -1.90
C HIS A 122 -4.63 13.52 -3.16
N ASP A 123 -3.93 14.11 -4.12
CA ASP A 123 -4.51 14.46 -5.44
C ASP A 123 -5.10 13.25 -6.18
N LEU A 124 -4.59 12.04 -5.89
CA LEU A 124 -5.10 10.81 -6.51
C LEU A 124 -6.27 10.17 -5.77
N ILE A 125 -6.42 10.43 -4.45
CA ILE A 125 -7.41 9.73 -3.63
C ILE A 125 -8.56 10.61 -3.15
N ASP A 126 -8.36 11.92 -2.96
CA ASP A 126 -9.37 12.79 -2.34
C ASP A 126 -10.58 13.02 -3.24
N ASP A 127 -10.36 13.08 -4.57
CA ASP A 127 -11.41 13.22 -5.59
C ASP A 127 -11.62 11.92 -6.40
N PHE A 128 -11.34 10.77 -5.77
CA PHE A 128 -11.44 9.50 -6.47
C PHE A 128 -12.89 9.13 -6.79
N ASP A 129 -13.28 9.36 -8.04
CA ASP A 129 -14.60 9.03 -8.57
C ASP A 129 -14.60 7.64 -9.22
N THR A 130 -15.24 6.68 -8.56
CA THR A 130 -15.38 5.30 -9.04
C THR A 130 -16.16 5.20 -10.35
N ASP A 131 -17.16 6.06 -10.55
CA ASP A 131 -17.99 6.04 -11.75
C ASP A 131 -17.20 6.55 -12.96
N GLN A 132 -16.42 7.61 -12.76
CA GLN A 132 -15.50 8.10 -13.80
C GLN A 132 -14.45 7.06 -14.18
N LEU A 133 -13.87 6.35 -13.18
CA LEU A 133 -12.91 5.29 -13.46
C LEU A 133 -13.57 4.15 -14.25
N SER A 134 -14.75 3.69 -13.84
CA SER A 134 -15.51 2.65 -14.52
C SER A 134 -15.81 3.05 -15.97
N GLN A 135 -16.22 4.29 -16.20
CA GLN A 135 -16.47 4.80 -17.56
C GLN A 135 -15.20 4.80 -18.42
N ARG A 136 -14.05 5.24 -17.86
CA ARG A 136 -12.76 5.22 -18.56
C ARG A 136 -12.33 3.80 -18.90
N GLN A 137 -12.48 2.86 -17.97
CA GLN A 137 -12.16 1.45 -18.16
C GLN A 137 -13.03 0.83 -19.24
N ARG A 138 -14.36 1.02 -19.19
CA ARG A 138 -15.30 0.54 -20.23
C ARG A 138 -14.93 1.11 -21.61
N LYS A 139 -14.62 2.41 -21.68
CA LYS A 139 -14.19 3.05 -22.94
C LYS A 139 -12.90 2.43 -23.47
N ALA A 140 -11.91 2.20 -22.63
CA ALA A 140 -10.64 1.58 -23.00
C ALA A 140 -10.81 0.13 -23.47
N CYS A 141 -11.63 -0.67 -22.76
CA CYS A 141 -11.93 -2.05 -23.14
C CYS A 141 -12.65 -2.13 -24.48
N ARG A 142 -13.67 -1.28 -24.71
CA ARG A 142 -14.33 -1.19 -26.03
C ARG A 142 -13.37 -0.84 -27.14
N ALA A 143 -12.49 0.11 -26.93
CA ALA A 143 -11.48 0.51 -27.91
C ALA A 143 -10.47 -0.61 -28.21
N ALA A 144 -10.20 -1.48 -27.22
CA ALA A 144 -9.31 -2.63 -27.34
C ALA A 144 -10.00 -3.92 -27.78
N GLY A 145 -11.33 -3.91 -28.00
CA GLY A 145 -12.10 -5.11 -28.35
C GLY A 145 -12.21 -6.14 -27.20
N LEU A 146 -12.06 -5.68 -25.93
CA LEU A 146 -12.14 -6.52 -24.74
C LEU A 146 -13.56 -6.54 -24.14
N PRO A 147 -13.97 -7.62 -23.45
CA PRO A 147 -15.25 -7.68 -22.76
C PRO A 147 -15.37 -6.59 -21.70
N VAL A 148 -16.56 -6.01 -21.57
CA VAL A 148 -16.84 -4.88 -20.63
C VAL A 148 -17.50 -5.38 -19.33
N ASP A 149 -18.02 -6.60 -19.34
CA ASP A 149 -18.83 -7.18 -18.26
C ASP A 149 -18.04 -7.51 -16.98
N VAL A 150 -16.71 -7.40 -17.04
CA VAL A 150 -15.80 -7.68 -15.91
C VAL A 150 -15.85 -6.57 -14.83
N PHE A 151 -16.54 -5.45 -15.10
CA PHE A 151 -16.56 -4.25 -14.23
C PHE A 151 -17.95 -4.00 -13.61
N ASP A 152 -18.89 -4.94 -13.73
CA ASP A 152 -20.26 -4.78 -13.24
C ASP A 152 -20.48 -5.39 -11.84
N HIS A 153 -19.43 -5.37 -10.96
CA HIS A 153 -19.50 -5.87 -9.57
C HIS A 153 -19.22 -4.78 -8.55
#